data_4d2d25470f6fc8814a7d83d77a59184f
#
_entry.id   4d2d25470f6fc8814a7d83d77a59184f
#
_cell.length_a   1.000
_cell.length_b   1.000
_cell.length_c   1.000
_cell.angle_alpha   90.00
_cell.angle_beta   90.00
_cell.angle_gamma   90.00
#
_symmetry.space_group_name_H-M   'P 1'
#
loop_
_entity.id
_entity.type
_entity.pdbx_description
1 polymer ?
#
loop_
_entity_poly.entity_id
_entity_poly.type
_entity_poly.pdbx_seq_one_letter_code
_entity_poly.pdbx_strand_id
1 'polypeptide(L)'
;VAAGQGNAFAAQADDASAIHYNPAGLSQVDGVQVITGTALLGGSVKFNGQTGIDSRGDFGGSVALPPPSHSYVSANLGALGWDSLSKVTVGLGLTSPFGLNIRYPLDGPFNTAVTSAALPLIDIKPTLAYKLNDQLSIGVGADIYTFASFLGQGHAEQKQVGAGVFGIP
;
A
#
# COMPACT_ATOMS: atom_id res chain seq x y z
N VAL A 1 2.91 -14.56 0.63
CA VAL A 1 3.95 -15.28 -0.16
C VAL A 1 4.96 -14.27 -0.72
N ALA A 2 4.55 -13.22 -1.44
CA ALA A 2 5.44 -12.28 -2.12
C ALA A 2 6.52 -11.63 -1.21
N ALA A 3 6.16 -11.21 0.00
CA ALA A 3 7.12 -10.63 0.96
C ALA A 3 8.24 -11.61 1.34
N GLY A 4 7.94 -12.91 1.48
CA GLY A 4 8.92 -13.95 1.75
C GLY A 4 9.86 -14.24 0.56
N GLN A 5 9.48 -13.80 -0.63
CA GLN A 5 10.27 -13.91 -1.86
C GLN A 5 10.98 -12.58 -2.22
N GLY A 6 11.10 -11.65 -1.27
CA GLY A 6 11.65 -10.32 -1.54
C GLY A 6 10.85 -9.53 -2.57
N ASN A 7 9.53 -9.76 -2.65
CA ASN A 7 8.60 -9.22 -3.65
C ASN A 7 8.83 -9.69 -5.10
N ALA A 8 9.62 -10.74 -5.32
CA ALA A 8 9.85 -11.33 -6.64
C ALA A 8 8.69 -12.26 -7.07
N PHE A 9 7.45 -11.76 -7.02
CA PHE A 9 6.23 -12.54 -7.27
C PHE A 9 5.67 -12.40 -8.69
N ALA A 10 6.19 -11.47 -9.49
CA ALA A 10 5.64 -11.16 -10.81
C ALA A 10 5.62 -12.35 -11.80
N ALA A 11 6.56 -13.29 -11.66
CA ALA A 11 6.62 -14.48 -12.51
C ALA A 11 5.67 -15.59 -12.02
N GLN A 12 5.53 -15.75 -10.72
CA GLN A 12 4.63 -16.75 -10.12
C GLN A 12 3.17 -16.34 -10.26
N ALA A 13 2.79 -15.19 -9.74
CA ALA A 13 1.50 -14.50 -9.88
C ALA A 13 0.26 -15.43 -9.90
N ASP A 14 0.22 -16.43 -8.99
CA ASP A 14 -0.73 -17.53 -8.96
C ASP A 14 -1.82 -17.38 -7.88
N ASP A 15 -1.93 -16.19 -7.30
CA ASP A 15 -2.99 -15.84 -6.34
C ASP A 15 -3.55 -14.43 -6.60
N ALA A 16 -4.58 -14.01 -5.86
CA ALA A 16 -5.24 -12.72 -6.07
C ALA A 16 -4.30 -11.50 -5.90
N SER A 17 -3.14 -11.64 -5.25
CA SER A 17 -2.15 -10.56 -5.18
C SER A 17 -1.45 -10.29 -6.52
N ALA A 18 -1.64 -11.14 -7.53
CA ALA A 18 -1.27 -10.87 -8.92
C ALA A 18 -1.83 -9.53 -9.43
N ILE A 19 -2.95 -9.05 -8.89
CA ILE A 19 -3.49 -7.71 -9.13
C ILE A 19 -2.39 -6.64 -8.99
N HIS A 20 -1.54 -6.77 -7.99
CA HIS A 20 -0.47 -5.81 -7.71
C HIS A 20 0.80 -6.07 -8.54
N TYR A 21 1.19 -7.33 -8.69
CA TYR A 21 2.49 -7.70 -9.25
C TYR A 21 2.47 -7.94 -10.76
N ASN A 22 1.45 -8.63 -11.26
CA ASN A 22 1.31 -9.00 -12.66
C ASN A 22 -0.16 -9.30 -12.99
N PRO A 23 -0.92 -8.31 -13.48
CA PRO A 23 -2.33 -8.47 -13.80
C PRO A 23 -2.65 -9.68 -14.68
N ALA A 24 -1.78 -10.04 -15.64
CA ALA A 24 -1.99 -11.20 -16.50
C ALA A 24 -2.00 -12.53 -15.73
N GLY A 25 -1.31 -12.59 -14.59
CA GLY A 25 -1.28 -13.75 -13.69
C GLY A 25 -2.65 -14.11 -13.11
N LEU A 26 -3.59 -13.16 -13.02
CA LEU A 26 -4.97 -13.45 -12.58
C LEU A 26 -5.66 -14.49 -13.45
N SER A 27 -5.25 -14.67 -14.69
CA SER A 27 -5.79 -15.70 -15.57
C SER A 27 -5.49 -17.15 -15.12
N GLN A 28 -4.56 -17.30 -14.17
CA GLN A 28 -4.19 -18.58 -13.55
C GLN A 28 -5.01 -18.85 -12.26
N VAL A 29 -5.73 -17.83 -11.79
CA VAL A 29 -6.49 -17.91 -10.53
C VAL A 29 -7.87 -18.44 -10.81
N ASP A 30 -8.15 -19.63 -10.31
CA ASP A 30 -9.45 -20.26 -10.46
C ASP A 30 -10.47 -19.77 -9.41
N GLY A 31 -11.72 -19.72 -9.80
CA GLY A 31 -12.83 -19.42 -8.90
C GLY A 31 -12.82 -17.98 -8.41
N VAL A 32 -13.17 -17.81 -7.13
CA VAL A 32 -13.14 -16.54 -6.41
C VAL A 32 -12.10 -16.63 -5.30
N GLN A 33 -11.19 -15.68 -5.27
CA GLN A 33 -10.19 -15.58 -4.19
C GLN A 33 -10.27 -14.26 -3.48
N VAL A 34 -10.07 -14.29 -2.17
CA VAL A 34 -9.94 -13.11 -1.31
C VAL A 34 -8.68 -13.25 -0.47
N ILE A 35 -7.80 -12.27 -0.54
CA ILE A 35 -6.60 -12.17 0.28
C ILE A 35 -6.64 -10.85 1.00
N THR A 36 -6.45 -10.86 2.31
CA THR A 36 -6.28 -9.64 3.10
C THR A 36 -5.16 -9.81 4.11
N GLY A 37 -4.48 -8.73 4.41
CA GLY A 37 -3.42 -8.76 5.39
C GLY A 37 -3.05 -7.37 5.90
N THR A 38 -2.36 -7.36 7.03
CA THR A 38 -1.92 -6.12 7.68
C THR A 38 -0.43 -6.22 8.01
N ALA A 39 0.34 -5.21 7.62
CA ALA A 39 1.73 -5.07 8.02
C ALA A 39 1.81 -4.30 9.34
N LEU A 40 2.43 -4.92 10.35
CA LEU A 40 2.77 -4.27 11.61
C LEU A 40 4.22 -3.80 11.52
N LEU A 41 4.41 -2.49 11.63
CA LEU A 41 5.71 -1.86 11.54
C LEU A 41 6.06 -1.22 12.88
N GLY A 42 7.22 -1.56 13.40
CA GLY A 42 7.76 -0.96 14.63
C GLY A 42 9.21 -0.57 14.41
N GLY A 43 9.64 0.48 15.06
CA GLY A 43 11.02 0.92 14.96
C GLY A 43 11.21 2.36 15.38
N SER A 44 12.47 2.79 15.35
CA SER A 44 12.82 4.17 15.63
C SER A 44 13.98 4.61 14.73
N VAL A 45 14.01 5.88 14.40
CA VAL A 45 15.11 6.52 13.70
C VAL A 45 15.89 7.38 14.71
N LYS A 46 17.19 7.17 14.79
CA LYS A 46 18.08 8.01 15.62
C LYS A 46 18.75 9.06 14.73
N PHE A 47 18.73 10.26 15.20
CA PHE A 47 19.50 11.36 14.65
C PHE A 47 20.61 11.73 15.64
N ASN A 48 21.85 11.70 15.18
CA ASN A 48 23.00 12.12 15.96
C ASN A 48 23.52 13.45 15.37
N GLY A 49 23.27 14.54 16.08
CA GLY A 49 23.70 15.87 15.65
C GLY A 49 25.20 16.09 15.85
N GLN A 50 25.83 16.81 14.94
CA GLN A 50 27.27 17.15 15.05
C GLN A 50 27.61 17.99 16.29
N THR A 51 26.61 18.67 16.86
CA THR A 51 26.76 19.54 18.06
C THR A 51 26.34 18.84 19.36
N GLY A 52 26.15 17.51 19.33
CA GLY A 52 25.71 16.73 20.50
C GLY A 52 24.23 16.86 20.81
N ILE A 53 23.42 17.42 19.92
CA ILE A 53 21.96 17.46 20.04
C ILE A 53 21.41 16.26 19.29
N ASP A 54 21.13 15.19 20.03
CA ASP A 54 20.57 13.96 19.47
C ASP A 54 19.04 13.97 19.55
N SER A 55 18.40 13.26 18.64
CA SER A 55 16.96 13.05 18.66
C SER A 55 16.58 11.65 18.22
N ARG A 56 15.42 11.20 18.65
CA ARG A 56 14.88 9.90 18.28
C ARG A 56 13.45 10.06 17.78
N GLY A 57 13.22 9.70 16.53
CA GLY A 57 11.90 9.57 15.94
C GLY A 57 11.33 8.19 16.17
N ASP A 58 10.03 8.11 16.37
CA ASP A 58 9.28 6.87 16.55
C ASP A 58 8.29 6.67 15.40
N PHE A 59 8.17 5.45 14.89
CA PHE A 59 7.10 5.06 13.94
C PHE A 59 5.75 4.82 14.64
N GLY A 60 5.67 5.05 15.95
CA GLY A 60 4.43 5.08 16.71
C GLY A 60 3.68 3.75 16.80
N GLY A 61 4.37 2.60 16.69
CA GLY A 61 3.70 1.29 16.68
C GLY A 61 2.76 1.14 15.49
N SER A 62 3.17 1.66 14.35
CA SER A 62 2.30 1.84 13.19
C SER A 62 1.90 0.52 12.57
N VAL A 63 0.63 0.27 12.58
CA VAL A 63 -0.02 -0.51 11.53
C VAL A 63 0.06 0.34 10.26
N ALA A 64 0.45 -0.23 9.12
CA ALA A 64 0.37 0.49 7.86
C ALA A 64 -1.07 0.96 7.66
N LEU A 65 -1.28 2.28 7.67
CA LEU A 65 -2.60 2.91 7.69
C LEU A 65 -3.04 3.30 6.28
N PRO A 66 -4.33 3.15 5.96
CA PRO A 66 -5.38 2.53 6.79
C PRO A 66 -5.28 1.00 6.75
N PRO A 67 -5.60 0.31 7.86
CA PRO A 67 -5.73 -1.14 7.86
C PRO A 67 -7.02 -1.59 7.13
N PRO A 68 -7.02 -2.76 6.46
CA PRO A 68 -5.89 -3.64 6.24
C PRO A 68 -4.88 -3.03 5.25
N SER A 69 -3.57 -3.33 5.42
CA SER A 69 -2.52 -2.79 4.57
C SER A 69 -2.66 -3.21 3.11
N HIS A 70 -3.28 -4.34 2.87
CA HIS A 70 -3.63 -4.84 1.56
C HIS A 70 -4.86 -5.74 1.62
N SER A 71 -5.68 -5.65 0.59
CA SER A 71 -6.81 -6.55 0.31
C SER A 71 -6.93 -6.75 -1.19
N TYR A 72 -7.11 -7.99 -1.61
CA TYR A 72 -7.28 -8.35 -3.01
C TYR A 72 -8.46 -9.28 -3.12
N VAL A 73 -9.32 -9.02 -4.11
CA VAL A 73 -10.42 -9.90 -4.49
C VAL A 73 -10.29 -10.17 -5.98
N SER A 74 -10.34 -11.41 -6.38
CA SER A 74 -10.39 -11.81 -7.78
C SER A 74 -11.51 -12.80 -8.04
N ALA A 75 -12.07 -12.79 -9.24
CA ALA A 75 -13.11 -13.71 -9.66
C ALA A 75 -12.96 -14.06 -11.14
N ASN A 76 -12.85 -15.35 -11.45
CA ASN A 76 -13.04 -15.84 -12.80
C ASN A 76 -14.53 -15.81 -13.15
N LEU A 77 -14.90 -15.18 -14.27
CA LEU A 77 -16.31 -14.96 -14.62
C LEU A 77 -17.02 -16.26 -14.97
N GLY A 78 -16.33 -17.28 -15.51
CA GLY A 78 -16.89 -18.60 -15.70
C GLY A 78 -17.30 -19.26 -14.39
N ALA A 79 -16.52 -19.10 -13.34
CA ALA A 79 -16.85 -19.61 -12.00
C ALA A 79 -18.08 -18.93 -11.37
N LEU A 80 -18.45 -17.74 -11.85
CA LEU A 80 -19.65 -17.01 -11.46
C LEU A 80 -20.89 -17.40 -12.31
N GLY A 81 -20.76 -18.39 -13.21
CA GLY A 81 -21.85 -18.88 -14.07
C GLY A 81 -21.94 -18.19 -15.45
N TRP A 82 -20.92 -17.39 -15.81
CA TRP A 82 -20.84 -16.77 -17.14
C TRP A 82 -19.88 -17.55 -18.04
N ASP A 83 -20.28 -18.72 -18.45
CA ASP A 83 -19.46 -19.69 -19.20
C ASP A 83 -18.80 -19.11 -20.45
N SER A 84 -19.48 -18.20 -21.16
CA SER A 84 -18.94 -17.49 -22.33
C SER A 84 -17.75 -16.57 -21.97
N LEU A 85 -17.58 -16.21 -20.70
CA LEU A 85 -16.52 -15.37 -20.16
C LEU A 85 -15.54 -16.15 -19.28
N SER A 86 -15.49 -17.47 -19.41
CA SER A 86 -14.59 -18.32 -18.60
C SER A 86 -13.10 -18.02 -18.75
N LYS A 87 -12.72 -17.34 -19.83
CA LYS A 87 -11.34 -16.84 -20.06
C LYS A 87 -11.05 -15.47 -19.42
N VAL A 88 -12.06 -14.85 -18.80
CA VAL A 88 -11.95 -13.50 -18.19
C VAL A 88 -11.88 -13.64 -16.68
N THR A 89 -10.89 -13.01 -16.08
CA THR A 89 -10.78 -12.86 -14.62
C THR A 89 -10.72 -11.37 -14.28
N VAL A 90 -11.58 -10.95 -13.36
CA VAL A 90 -11.60 -9.58 -12.83
C VAL A 90 -11.00 -9.54 -11.44
N GLY A 91 -10.43 -8.41 -11.08
CA GLY A 91 -9.84 -8.21 -9.76
C GLY A 91 -10.01 -6.79 -9.25
N LEU A 92 -10.03 -6.66 -7.94
CA LEU A 92 -9.98 -5.38 -7.23
C LEU A 92 -8.95 -5.48 -6.11
N GLY A 93 -7.94 -4.61 -6.16
CA GLY A 93 -6.94 -4.44 -5.13
C GLY A 93 -7.18 -3.18 -4.33
N LEU A 94 -6.92 -3.25 -3.02
CA LEU A 94 -6.82 -2.10 -2.12
C LEU A 94 -5.50 -2.25 -1.38
N THR A 95 -4.61 -1.27 -1.50
CA THR A 95 -3.33 -1.26 -0.80
C THR A 95 -3.04 0.09 -0.17
N SER A 96 -2.21 0.09 0.88
CA SER A 96 -1.73 1.30 1.56
C SER A 96 -0.22 1.40 1.36
N PRO A 97 0.25 1.89 0.20
CA PRO A 97 1.68 1.84 -0.15
C PRO A 97 2.55 2.80 0.67
N PHE A 98 1.97 3.84 1.27
CA PHE A 98 2.70 4.92 1.96
C PHE A 98 2.27 5.11 3.42
N GLY A 99 1.77 4.09 4.08
CA GLY A 99 1.17 4.16 5.42
C GLY A 99 2.14 4.43 6.59
N LEU A 100 3.34 4.94 6.35
CA LEU A 100 4.30 5.26 7.40
C LEU A 100 4.03 6.64 8.01
N ASN A 101 4.06 6.69 9.34
CA ASN A 101 4.01 7.90 10.13
C ASN A 101 5.27 7.97 11.00
N ILE A 102 5.97 9.09 10.97
CA ILE A 102 7.12 9.34 11.84
C ILE A 102 6.81 10.50 12.77
N ARG A 103 7.22 10.39 14.03
CA ARG A 103 7.07 11.43 15.05
C ARG A 103 8.37 11.65 15.76
N TYR A 104 8.74 12.91 15.94
CA TYR A 104 9.84 13.37 16.74
C TYR A 104 9.34 14.13 17.98
N PRO A 105 10.13 14.21 19.07
CA PRO A 105 9.78 15.02 20.22
C PRO A 105 9.55 16.49 19.84
N LEU A 106 8.53 17.11 20.47
CA LEU A 106 8.16 18.51 20.19
C LEU A 106 9.20 19.51 20.71
N ASP A 107 9.99 19.12 21.70
CA ASP A 107 11.08 19.88 22.30
C ASP A 107 12.47 19.55 21.71
N GLY A 108 12.48 18.71 20.67
CA GLY A 108 13.72 18.27 20.02
C GLY A 108 14.23 19.24 18.94
N PRO A 109 15.36 18.91 18.29
CA PRO A 109 16.01 19.77 17.29
C PRO A 109 15.17 19.99 16.02
N PHE A 110 14.11 19.20 15.82
CA PHE A 110 13.22 19.29 14.66
C PHE A 110 11.96 20.11 14.91
N ASN A 111 11.83 20.78 16.07
CA ASN A 111 10.62 21.51 16.44
C ASN A 111 10.27 22.67 15.50
N THR A 112 11.27 23.25 14.83
CA THR A 112 11.09 24.31 13.83
C THR A 112 11.06 23.80 12.39
N ALA A 113 11.19 22.49 12.18
CA ALA A 113 11.12 21.85 10.86
C ALA A 113 9.89 20.96 10.76
N VAL A 114 10.03 19.68 11.12
CA VAL A 114 8.95 18.69 11.03
C VAL A 114 8.97 17.82 12.28
N THR A 115 7.92 17.86 13.07
CA THR A 115 7.75 16.99 14.25
C THR A 115 6.91 15.76 13.97
N SER A 116 6.06 15.80 12.95
CA SER A 116 5.27 14.63 12.51
C SER A 116 5.03 14.69 11.01
N ALA A 117 5.17 13.57 10.34
CA ALA A 117 4.84 13.42 8.92
C ALA A 117 4.07 12.11 8.70
N ALA A 118 2.96 12.19 7.96
CA ALA A 118 2.14 11.05 7.59
C ALA A 118 1.58 11.24 6.17
N LEU A 119 1.56 10.15 5.40
CA LEU A 119 0.99 10.14 4.05
C LEU A 119 0.00 8.95 3.90
N PRO A 120 -1.24 9.09 4.38
CA PRO A 120 -2.23 8.00 4.38
C PRO A 120 -2.91 7.87 3.01
N LEU A 121 -2.19 7.45 1.99
CA LEU A 121 -2.73 7.16 0.67
C LEU A 121 -3.23 5.71 0.58
N ILE A 122 -4.36 5.55 -0.12
CA ILE A 122 -4.87 4.26 -0.57
C ILE A 122 -4.71 4.19 -2.09
N ASP A 123 -4.27 3.04 -2.56
CA ASP A 123 -4.30 2.64 -3.96
C ASP A 123 -5.47 1.69 -4.18
N ILE A 124 -6.37 2.06 -5.07
CA ILE A 124 -7.50 1.25 -5.53
C ILE A 124 -7.15 0.75 -6.93
N LYS A 125 -7.05 -0.56 -7.10
CA LYS A 125 -6.56 -1.17 -8.35
C LYS A 125 -7.58 -2.12 -8.98
N PRO A 126 -8.54 -1.61 -9.77
CA PRO A 126 -9.35 -2.45 -10.64
C PRO A 126 -8.46 -3.10 -11.72
N THR A 127 -8.71 -4.39 -11.97
CA THR A 127 -7.84 -5.20 -12.83
C THR A 127 -8.68 -6.15 -13.66
N LEU A 128 -8.24 -6.38 -14.90
CA LEU A 128 -8.82 -7.32 -15.84
C LEU A 128 -7.72 -8.20 -16.43
N ALA A 129 -7.94 -9.50 -16.48
CA ALA A 129 -7.10 -10.46 -17.18
C ALA A 129 -7.89 -11.26 -18.19
N TYR A 130 -7.24 -11.59 -19.31
CA TYR A 130 -7.82 -12.43 -20.35
C TYR A 130 -6.84 -13.53 -20.77
N LYS A 131 -7.28 -14.79 -20.69
CA LYS A 131 -6.53 -15.96 -21.11
C LYS A 131 -6.71 -16.18 -22.62
N LEU A 132 -5.70 -15.82 -23.42
CA LEU A 132 -5.72 -16.03 -24.85
C LEU A 132 -5.65 -17.54 -25.19
N ASN A 133 -4.68 -18.22 -24.60
CA ASN A 133 -4.46 -19.67 -24.69
C ASN A 133 -3.72 -20.15 -23.42
N ASP A 134 -3.31 -21.41 -23.38
CA ASP A 134 -2.66 -21.99 -22.20
C ASP A 134 -1.23 -21.46 -21.95
N GLN A 135 -0.64 -20.76 -22.90
CA GLN A 135 0.72 -20.22 -22.81
C GLN A 135 0.74 -18.68 -22.73
N LEU A 136 -0.35 -18.03 -23.13
CA LEU A 136 -0.38 -16.56 -23.24
C LEU A 136 -1.64 -15.98 -22.61
N SER A 137 -1.41 -15.03 -21.74
CA SER A 137 -2.45 -14.22 -21.11
C SER A 137 -2.07 -12.75 -21.18
N ILE A 138 -3.04 -11.88 -21.21
CA ILE A 138 -2.89 -10.43 -21.10
C ILE A 138 -3.66 -9.92 -19.90
N GLY A 139 -3.16 -8.85 -19.28
CA GLY A 139 -3.81 -8.22 -18.14
C GLY A 139 -3.55 -6.74 -18.13
N VAL A 140 -4.53 -5.99 -17.65
CA VAL A 140 -4.47 -4.54 -17.46
C VAL A 140 -5.07 -4.18 -16.11
N GLY A 141 -4.48 -3.20 -15.46
CA GLY A 141 -4.99 -2.60 -14.22
C GLY A 141 -4.75 -1.10 -14.24
N ALA A 142 -5.52 -0.38 -13.44
CA ALA A 142 -5.34 1.04 -13.19
C ALA A 142 -5.04 1.27 -11.70
N ASP A 143 -4.05 2.09 -11.40
CA ASP A 143 -3.75 2.51 -10.03
C ASP A 143 -4.43 3.86 -9.77
N ILE A 144 -5.37 3.87 -8.83
CA ILE A 144 -6.15 5.06 -8.45
C ILE A 144 -5.76 5.43 -7.02
N TYR A 145 -4.86 6.41 -6.90
CA TYR A 145 -4.43 6.91 -5.61
C TYR A 145 -5.41 7.92 -5.05
N THR A 146 -5.84 7.71 -3.82
CA THR A 146 -6.71 8.63 -3.11
C THR A 146 -6.36 8.71 -1.63
N PHE A 147 -6.66 9.85 -1.02
CA PHE A 147 -6.68 9.92 0.44
C PHE A 147 -7.93 9.22 0.96
N ALA A 148 -7.77 8.47 2.05
CA ALA A 148 -8.88 7.75 2.66
C ALA A 148 -9.83 8.69 3.43
N SER A 149 -10.36 9.73 2.79
CA SER A 149 -11.23 10.72 3.44
C SER A 149 -12.50 10.10 4.02
N PHE A 150 -13.02 9.04 3.40
CA PHE A 150 -14.16 8.25 3.90
C PHE A 150 -13.85 7.47 5.18
N LEU A 151 -12.56 7.29 5.53
CA LEU A 151 -12.10 6.71 6.79
C LEU A 151 -11.58 7.79 7.77
N GLY A 152 -11.83 9.07 7.50
CA GLY A 152 -11.32 10.18 8.31
C GLY A 152 -9.83 10.51 8.07
N GLN A 153 -9.23 9.95 7.02
CA GLN A 153 -7.82 10.13 6.64
C GLN A 153 -7.75 10.92 5.34
N GLY A 154 -8.04 12.21 5.39
CA GLY A 154 -8.31 12.99 4.18
C GLY A 154 -7.14 13.77 3.58
N HIS A 155 -5.96 13.79 4.20
CA HIS A 155 -4.86 14.68 3.78
C HIS A 155 -3.48 14.17 4.19
N ALA A 156 -2.46 14.64 3.52
CA ALA A 156 -1.09 14.52 3.99
C ALA A 156 -0.89 15.44 5.21
N GLU A 157 -0.32 14.91 6.28
CA GLU A 157 -0.13 15.65 7.51
C GLU A 157 1.36 15.88 7.77
N GLN A 158 1.73 17.15 7.93
CA GLN A 158 3.04 17.59 8.40
C GLN A 158 2.82 18.60 9.52
N LYS A 159 3.34 18.31 10.70
CA LYS A 159 3.25 19.20 11.87
C LYS A 159 4.59 19.82 12.18
N GLN A 160 4.55 21.09 12.51
CA GLN A 160 5.69 21.89 12.94
C GLN A 160 5.32 22.64 14.22
N VAL A 161 6.24 22.71 15.16
CA VAL A 161 6.10 23.49 16.40
C VAL A 161 7.14 24.60 16.41
N GLY A 162 6.71 25.81 16.79
CA GLY A 162 7.57 26.99 16.78
C GLY A 162 7.64 27.68 15.43
N ALA A 163 8.22 28.88 15.42
CA ALA A 163 8.47 29.62 14.19
C ALA A 163 9.58 28.96 13.37
N GLY A 164 9.31 28.64 12.11
CA GLY A 164 10.33 28.17 11.18
C GLY A 164 11.42 29.23 10.98
N VAL A 165 12.55 28.82 10.43
CA VAL A 165 13.70 29.69 10.10
C VAL A 165 13.30 30.89 9.24
N PHE A 166 12.17 30.81 8.54
CA PHE A 166 11.63 31.87 7.68
C PHE A 166 10.39 32.57 8.25
N GLY A 167 10.03 32.34 9.53
CA GLY A 167 8.88 32.98 10.16
C GLY A 167 7.52 32.61 9.55
N ILE A 168 7.42 31.51 8.85
CA ILE A 168 6.16 30.94 8.36
C ILE A 168 5.57 30.10 9.50
N PRO A 169 4.39 30.43 10.02
CA PRO A 169 3.74 29.72 11.12
C PRO A 169 3.34 28.30 10.76
#